data_d210c1b4904f545fb6da5dc956fd4a77
#
_entry.id   d210c1b4904f545fb6da5dc956fd4a77
#
_cell.length_a   1.000
_cell.length_b   1.000
_cell.length_c   1.000
_cell.angle_alpha   90.00
_cell.angle_beta   90.00
_cell.angle_gamma   90.00
#
_symmetry.space_group_name_H-M   'P 1'
#
loop_
_entity.id
_entity.type
_entity.pdbx_description
1 polymer ?
#
loop_
_entity_poly.entity_id
_entity_poly.type
_entity_poly.pdbx_seq_one_letter_code
_entity_poly.pdbx_strand_id
1 'polypeptide(L)'
;GKGTPSHEGGTAETMIVLIVSDTHRKNDNYFDVLKWEQPDLVIHCGDAEGSEYALEQAADCPVQIVLGNNDFFSCLPRELELQLGTYKVWVTHGHNYYVSMGNEHIKREARVRGMDMVFYGHSHRPVVEESGGVIAVNPGSLSYPRQEGHRPSYVVMELNREGKAQFEIKYV
;
A
#
# COMPACT_ATOMS: atom_id res chain seq x y z
N GLY A 1 -6.90 7.53 -13.12
CA GLY A 1 -7.33 7.21 -13.87
C GLY A 1 -7.36 7.21 -15.28
N LYS A 2 -7.72 6.98 -15.93
CA LYS A 2 -7.70 6.85 -17.13
C LYS A 2 -8.22 7.89 -17.83
N GLY A 3 -8.12 8.29 -17.93
CA GLY A 3 -8.49 9.11 -18.39
C GLY A 3 -8.62 9.93 -18.51
N THR A 4 -8.60 10.28 -18.47
CA THR A 4 -8.72 11.09 -18.61
C THR A 4 -8.88 12.00 -18.35
N PRO A 5 -8.90 12.36 -18.41
CA PRO A 5 -9.07 13.15 -18.21
C PRO A 5 -9.39 14.18 -17.89
N SER A 6 -9.44 14.19 -17.68
CA SER A 6 -9.83 14.84 -17.46
C SER A 6 -10.00 15.70 -17.30
N HIS A 7 -9.91 15.70 -17.35
CA HIS A 7 -10.15 16.27 -17.37
C HIS A 7 -10.88 17.11 -17.63
N GLU A 8 -11.21 16.95 -17.89
CA GLU A 8 -12.01 17.51 -18.33
C GLU A 8 -13.09 17.68 -17.76
N GLY A 9 -13.80 18.04 -18.08
CA GLY A 9 -14.89 18.19 -17.34
C GLY A 9 -14.68 18.87 -16.09
N GLY A 10 -13.59 19.10 -15.85
CA GLY A 10 -13.34 19.73 -14.60
C GLY A 10 -13.78 18.92 -13.44
N THR A 11 -14.30 17.75 -13.67
CA THR A 11 -14.58 16.95 -12.54
C THR A 11 -13.39 16.14 -12.34
N ALA A 12 -12.53 16.61 -11.52
CA ALA A 12 -11.42 15.80 -11.13
C ALA A 12 -11.96 14.51 -10.56
N GLU A 13 -11.43 13.43 -11.01
CA GLU A 13 -11.90 12.18 -10.53
C GLU A 13 -11.27 11.82 -9.24
N THR A 14 -11.93 10.98 -8.48
CA THR A 14 -11.36 10.37 -7.30
C THR A 14 -10.30 9.39 -7.74
N MET A 15 -9.13 9.46 -7.14
CA MET A 15 -8.06 8.52 -7.40
C MET A 15 -8.15 7.37 -6.39
N ILE A 16 -8.13 6.15 -6.90
CA ILE A 16 -8.20 4.96 -6.06
C ILE A 16 -6.81 4.34 -5.99
N VAL A 17 -6.27 4.24 -4.79
CA VAL A 17 -4.97 3.61 -4.55
C VAL A 17 -5.20 2.33 -3.77
N LEU A 18 -4.77 1.22 -4.35
CA LEU A 18 -4.86 -0.08 -3.70
C LEU A 18 -3.54 -0.35 -2.99
N ILE A 19 -3.61 -0.61 -1.69
CA ILE A 19 -2.42 -0.87 -0.88
C ILE A 19 -2.48 -2.31 -0.41
N VAL A 20 -1.47 -3.10 -0.79
CA VAL A 20 -1.41 -4.53 -0.48
C VAL A 20 0.00 -4.86 0.00
N SER A 21 0.16 -6.03 0.62
CA SER A 21 1.48 -6.45 1.10
C SER A 21 1.48 -7.95 1.35
N ASP A 22 2.70 -8.51 1.39
CA ASP A 22 2.93 -9.85 1.92
C ASP A 22 2.11 -10.91 1.20
N THR A 23 2.19 -10.91 -0.13
CA THR A 23 1.49 -11.90 -0.94
C THR A 23 2.25 -13.23 -0.99
N HIS A 24 3.57 -13.22 -0.81
CA HIS A 24 4.39 -14.43 -0.71
C HIS A 24 4.10 -15.40 -1.85
N ARG A 25 4.03 -14.89 -3.09
CA ARG A 25 3.76 -15.64 -4.31
C ARG A 25 2.35 -16.19 -4.42
N LYS A 26 1.50 -15.99 -3.43
CA LYS A 26 0.12 -16.46 -3.48
C LYS A 26 -0.74 -15.30 -3.94
N ASN A 27 -0.96 -15.21 -5.24
CA ASN A 27 -1.50 -14.00 -5.85
C ASN A 27 -2.98 -14.09 -6.24
N ASP A 28 -3.67 -15.18 -5.89
CA ASP A 28 -5.07 -15.34 -6.29
C ASP A 28 -5.95 -14.22 -5.74
N ASN A 29 -5.76 -13.89 -4.47
CA ASN A 29 -6.55 -12.83 -3.86
C ASN A 29 -6.25 -11.48 -4.50
N TYR A 30 -4.99 -11.25 -4.89
CA TYR A 30 -4.60 -10.02 -5.55
C TYR A 30 -5.36 -9.85 -6.86
N PHE A 31 -5.44 -10.93 -7.65
CA PHE A 31 -6.16 -10.85 -8.93
C PHE A 31 -7.63 -10.53 -8.72
N ASP A 32 -8.25 -11.14 -7.70
CA ASP A 32 -9.65 -10.86 -7.39
C ASP A 32 -9.85 -9.41 -6.95
N VAL A 33 -8.98 -8.92 -6.08
CA VAL A 33 -9.10 -7.56 -5.55
C VAL A 33 -8.93 -6.53 -6.66
N LEU A 34 -8.05 -6.78 -7.63
CA LEU A 34 -7.92 -5.89 -8.78
C LEU A 34 -9.24 -5.75 -9.53
N LYS A 35 -9.97 -6.86 -9.69
CA LYS A 35 -11.25 -6.81 -10.39
C LYS A 35 -12.29 -6.05 -9.59
N TRP A 36 -12.29 -6.23 -8.27
CA TRP A 36 -13.28 -5.58 -7.41
C TRP A 36 -13.05 -4.07 -7.30
N GLU A 37 -11.79 -3.66 -7.17
CA GLU A 37 -11.49 -2.27 -6.83
C GLU A 37 -11.14 -1.41 -8.03
N GLN A 38 -10.61 -1.99 -9.09
CA GLN A 38 -10.21 -1.27 -10.31
C GLN A 38 -9.38 -0.03 -9.97
N PRO A 39 -8.21 -0.21 -9.34
CA PRO A 39 -7.44 0.92 -8.83
C PRO A 39 -6.76 1.72 -9.94
N ASP A 40 -6.42 2.95 -9.61
CA ASP A 40 -5.60 3.82 -10.46
C ASP A 40 -4.12 3.66 -10.19
N LEU A 41 -3.77 3.10 -9.03
CA LEU A 41 -2.40 2.87 -8.63
C LEU A 41 -2.39 1.74 -7.61
N VAL A 42 -1.42 0.84 -7.72
CA VAL A 42 -1.24 -0.22 -6.74
C VAL A 42 0.09 0.00 -6.05
N ILE A 43 0.09 -0.10 -4.72
CA ILE A 43 1.31 -0.04 -3.91
C ILE A 43 1.42 -1.35 -3.15
N HIS A 44 2.53 -2.06 -3.36
CA HIS A 44 2.82 -3.33 -2.69
C HIS A 44 3.96 -3.09 -1.71
N CYS A 45 3.74 -3.40 -0.45
CA CYS A 45 4.67 -3.06 0.62
C CYS A 45 5.70 -4.15 0.91
N GLY A 46 5.91 -5.08 -0.02
CA GLY A 46 7.01 -6.02 0.09
C GLY A 46 6.59 -7.47 0.30
N ASP A 47 7.55 -8.36 0.12
CA ASP A 47 7.38 -9.81 0.21
C ASP A 47 6.47 -10.35 -0.90
N ALA A 48 6.73 -9.91 -2.13
CA ALA A 48 6.13 -10.50 -3.32
C ALA A 48 6.83 -11.80 -3.71
N GLU A 49 8.08 -11.95 -3.31
CA GLU A 49 8.88 -13.17 -3.49
C GLU A 49 8.97 -13.60 -4.94
N GLY A 50 9.41 -12.67 -5.78
CA GLY A 50 9.68 -12.95 -7.18
C GLY A 50 8.50 -12.89 -8.10
N SER A 51 7.31 -12.54 -7.60
CA SER A 51 6.13 -12.48 -8.46
C SER A 51 5.82 -11.06 -8.95
N GLU A 52 6.76 -10.13 -8.83
CA GLU A 52 6.48 -8.74 -9.19
C GLU A 52 6.05 -8.58 -10.63
N TYR A 53 6.62 -9.37 -11.55
CA TYR A 53 6.20 -9.28 -12.95
C TYR A 53 4.73 -9.67 -13.10
N ALA A 54 4.32 -10.76 -12.45
CA ALA A 54 2.93 -11.20 -12.52
C ALA A 54 1.99 -10.16 -11.93
N LEU A 55 2.39 -9.52 -10.83
CA LEU A 55 1.57 -8.50 -10.21
C LEU A 55 1.41 -7.28 -11.13
N GLU A 56 2.50 -6.88 -11.78
CA GLU A 56 2.45 -5.74 -12.69
C GLU A 56 1.63 -6.04 -13.93
N GLN A 57 1.77 -7.24 -14.47
CA GLN A 57 1.06 -7.60 -15.70
C GLN A 57 -0.44 -7.72 -15.48
N ALA A 58 -0.87 -8.12 -14.29
CA ALA A 58 -2.29 -8.27 -14.01
C ALA A 58 -3.01 -6.95 -13.83
N ALA A 59 -2.29 -5.88 -13.49
CA ALA A 59 -2.92 -4.60 -13.21
C ALA A 59 -3.02 -3.76 -14.47
N ASP A 60 -4.11 -3.01 -14.60
CA ASP A 60 -4.28 -2.06 -15.70
C ASP A 60 -3.83 -0.67 -15.30
N CYS A 61 -2.94 -0.57 -14.34
CA CYS A 61 -2.48 0.69 -13.80
C CYS A 61 -1.05 0.52 -13.33
N PRO A 62 -0.36 1.62 -12.98
CA PRO A 62 0.99 1.51 -12.43
C PRO A 62 1.00 0.74 -11.12
N VAL A 63 2.08 -0.02 -10.91
CA VAL A 63 2.29 -0.80 -9.69
C VAL A 63 3.66 -0.43 -9.14
N GLN A 64 3.70 -0.01 -7.88
CA GLN A 64 4.94 0.30 -7.18
C GLN A 64 5.15 -0.75 -6.11
N ILE A 65 6.31 -1.41 -6.13
CA ILE A 65 6.61 -2.51 -5.23
C ILE A 65 7.93 -2.24 -4.54
N VAL A 66 7.98 -2.42 -3.22
CA VAL A 66 9.25 -2.31 -2.48
C VAL A 66 9.71 -3.70 -2.07
N LEU A 67 10.99 -3.77 -1.70
CA LEU A 67 11.63 -5.01 -1.30
C LEU A 67 11.27 -5.35 0.13
N GLY A 68 10.79 -6.58 0.35
CA GLY A 68 10.55 -7.08 1.69
C GLY A 68 11.71 -7.94 2.17
N ASN A 69 11.62 -8.44 3.40
CA ASN A 69 12.72 -9.22 3.96
C ASN A 69 12.81 -10.62 3.37
N ASN A 70 11.79 -11.08 2.65
CA ASN A 70 11.81 -12.37 1.97
C ASN A 70 11.99 -12.25 0.45
N ASP A 71 12.31 -11.05 -0.06
CA ASP A 71 12.49 -10.83 -1.48
C ASP A 71 13.96 -10.94 -1.83
N PHE A 72 14.41 -12.15 -2.09
CA PHE A 72 15.80 -12.42 -2.44
C PHE A 72 16.00 -12.30 -3.95
N PHE A 73 17.18 -11.85 -4.33
CA PHE A 73 17.59 -11.78 -5.74
C PHE A 73 16.68 -10.86 -6.56
N SER A 74 16.17 -9.81 -5.94
CA SER A 74 15.27 -8.87 -6.61
C SER A 74 15.98 -7.53 -6.76
N CYS A 75 15.64 -6.80 -7.83
CA CYS A 75 16.15 -5.46 -8.07
C CYS A 75 15.19 -4.39 -7.57
N LEU A 76 14.20 -4.76 -6.79
CA LEU A 76 13.23 -3.80 -6.27
C LEU A 76 13.89 -2.83 -5.30
N PRO A 77 13.40 -1.59 -5.23
CA PRO A 77 13.91 -0.65 -4.24
C PRO A 77 13.47 -1.06 -2.84
N ARG A 78 14.31 -0.74 -1.86
CA ARG A 78 13.98 -1.03 -0.48
C ARG A 78 12.89 -0.12 0.05
N GLU A 79 12.86 1.11 -0.42
CA GLU A 79 11.92 2.11 0.04
C GLU A 79 11.61 3.05 -1.13
N LEU A 80 10.43 3.66 -1.07
CA LEU A 80 10.01 4.65 -2.05
C LEU A 80 9.46 5.85 -1.33
N GLU A 81 9.63 7.03 -1.95
CA GLU A 81 8.94 8.23 -1.52
C GLU A 81 8.10 8.71 -2.69
N LEU A 82 6.82 8.89 -2.44
CA LEU A 82 5.86 9.24 -3.47
C LEU A 82 5.12 10.51 -3.08
N GLN A 83 4.58 11.18 -4.08
CA GLN A 83 3.69 12.31 -3.86
C GLN A 83 2.31 11.87 -4.34
N LEU A 84 1.34 11.80 -3.44
CA LEU A 84 -0.04 11.46 -3.77
C LEU A 84 -0.90 12.66 -3.39
N GLY A 85 -1.36 13.40 -4.41
CA GLY A 85 -1.99 14.68 -4.14
C GLY A 85 -1.01 15.60 -3.46
N THR A 86 -1.39 16.13 -2.30
CA THR A 86 -0.49 16.98 -1.52
C THR A 86 0.29 16.21 -0.46
N TYR A 87 0.07 14.88 -0.36
CA TYR A 87 0.67 14.08 0.68
C TYR A 87 2.02 13.52 0.24
N LYS A 88 2.99 13.62 1.14
CA LYS A 88 4.28 12.94 0.97
C LYS A 88 4.17 11.57 1.61
N VAL A 89 4.37 10.53 0.83
CA VAL A 89 4.15 9.15 1.26
C VAL A 89 5.44 8.38 1.20
N TRP A 90 5.76 7.71 2.29
CA TRP A 90 6.93 6.85 2.40
C TRP A 90 6.45 5.40 2.42
N VAL A 91 7.01 4.58 1.53
CA VAL A 91 6.65 3.17 1.42
C VAL A 91 7.87 2.34 1.75
N THR A 92 7.73 1.44 2.71
CA THR A 92 8.80 0.54 3.12
C THR A 92 8.15 -0.74 3.65
N HIS A 93 8.89 -1.85 3.61
CA HIS A 93 8.32 -3.09 4.15
C HIS A 93 8.14 -3.01 5.66
N GLY A 94 9.06 -2.36 6.34
CA GLY A 94 8.93 -2.12 7.77
C GLY A 94 9.75 -3.03 8.65
N HIS A 95 10.37 -4.07 8.09
CA HIS A 95 11.08 -5.06 8.92
C HIS A 95 12.27 -4.45 9.67
N ASN A 96 12.78 -3.30 9.23
CA ASN A 96 13.88 -2.61 9.91
C ASN A 96 13.39 -1.59 10.93
N TYR A 97 12.09 -1.47 11.14
CA TYR A 97 11.51 -0.42 11.99
C TYR A 97 10.64 -0.99 13.10
N TYR A 98 10.87 -2.26 13.44
CA TYR A 98 10.24 -2.92 14.60
C TYR A 98 8.71 -2.94 14.53
N VAL A 99 8.15 -3.05 13.32
CA VAL A 99 6.69 -2.95 13.15
C VAL A 99 5.95 -4.13 13.76
N SER A 100 6.64 -5.25 14.05
CA SER A 100 6.00 -6.36 14.73
C SER A 100 5.68 -6.04 16.19
N MET A 101 6.31 -5.01 16.74
CA MET A 101 6.11 -4.60 18.13
C MET A 101 5.26 -3.36 18.25
N GLY A 102 4.71 -2.87 17.14
CA GLY A 102 3.91 -1.65 17.12
C GLY A 102 4.44 -0.70 16.06
N ASN A 103 3.76 0.43 15.90
CA ASN A 103 4.12 1.34 14.82
C ASN A 103 4.68 2.69 15.30
N GLU A 104 5.04 2.79 16.59
CA GLU A 104 5.57 4.06 17.09
C GLU A 104 6.92 4.41 16.50
N HIS A 105 7.77 3.41 16.31
CA HIS A 105 9.10 3.67 15.75
C HIS A 105 9.01 4.13 14.30
N ILE A 106 8.22 3.45 13.48
CA ILE A 106 8.12 3.80 12.07
C ILE A 106 7.43 5.15 11.88
N LYS A 107 6.47 5.49 12.76
CA LYS A 107 5.84 6.81 12.69
C LYS A 107 6.82 7.90 13.06
N ARG A 108 7.67 7.66 14.06
CA ARG A 108 8.69 8.63 14.43
C ARG A 108 9.67 8.87 13.29
N GLU A 109 10.08 7.78 12.62
CA GLU A 109 10.97 7.90 11.48
C GLU A 109 10.32 8.69 10.34
N ALA A 110 9.03 8.45 10.10
CA ALA A 110 8.30 9.19 9.08
C ALA A 110 8.27 10.68 9.40
N ARG A 111 8.08 11.04 10.67
CA ARG A 111 8.11 12.45 11.07
C ARG A 111 9.47 13.08 10.82
N VAL A 112 10.54 12.35 11.16
CA VAL A 112 11.89 12.86 10.93
C VAL A 112 12.14 13.10 9.46
N ARG A 113 11.58 12.25 8.60
CA ARG A 113 11.73 12.39 7.15
C ARG A 113 10.79 13.42 6.53
N GLY A 114 9.89 13.99 7.31
CA GLY A 114 8.94 14.97 6.79
C GLY A 114 7.82 14.35 5.99
N MET A 115 7.49 13.09 6.24
CA MET A 115 6.43 12.39 5.52
C MET A 115 5.08 12.60 6.18
N ASP A 116 4.03 12.65 5.37
CA ASP A 116 2.66 12.74 5.86
C ASP A 116 2.06 11.38 6.11
N MET A 117 2.52 10.37 5.37
CA MET A 117 2.01 9.01 5.46
C MET A 117 3.15 8.03 5.36
N VAL A 118 2.99 6.86 5.99
CA VAL A 118 3.90 5.73 5.80
C VAL A 118 3.06 4.48 5.55
N PHE A 119 3.34 3.80 4.44
CA PHE A 119 2.71 2.53 4.09
C PHE A 119 3.72 1.43 4.31
N TYR A 120 3.35 0.39 5.06
CA TYR A 120 4.29 -0.66 5.43
C TYR A 120 3.53 -1.99 5.57
N GLY A 121 4.27 -3.08 5.71
CA GLY A 121 3.70 -4.40 5.86
C GLY A 121 4.39 -5.19 6.95
N HIS A 122 4.85 -6.38 6.63
CA HIS A 122 5.66 -7.26 7.46
C HIS A 122 4.90 -7.92 8.62
N SER A 123 4.13 -7.19 9.39
CA SER A 123 3.45 -7.75 10.56
C SER A 123 2.23 -8.60 10.18
N HIS A 124 1.74 -8.48 8.96
CA HIS A 124 0.53 -9.16 8.47
C HIS A 124 -0.73 -8.75 9.24
N ARG A 125 -0.73 -7.57 9.87
CA ARG A 125 -1.86 -7.09 10.66
C ARG A 125 -2.30 -5.74 10.13
N PRO A 126 -3.56 -5.63 9.65
CA PRO A 126 -4.00 -4.38 9.06
C PRO A 126 -4.21 -3.30 10.12
N VAL A 127 -3.83 -2.08 9.77
CA VAL A 127 -4.07 -0.93 10.63
C VAL A 127 -4.03 0.35 9.78
N VAL A 128 -4.90 1.29 10.14
CA VAL A 128 -4.83 2.65 9.64
C VAL A 128 -4.92 3.53 10.89
N GLU A 129 -3.85 4.29 11.15
CA GLU A 129 -3.79 5.03 12.39
C GLU A 129 -3.10 6.36 12.17
N GLU A 130 -3.73 7.43 12.63
CA GLU A 130 -3.13 8.75 12.54
C GLU A 130 -2.74 9.24 13.92
N SER A 131 -1.49 9.66 14.07
CA SER A 131 -1.04 10.30 15.29
C SER A 131 0.23 11.09 14.99
N GLY A 132 0.41 12.21 15.73
CA GLY A 132 1.61 13.01 15.58
C GLY A 132 1.82 13.56 14.18
N GLY A 133 0.77 13.76 13.43
CA GLY A 133 0.86 14.31 12.09
C GLY A 133 1.21 13.29 11.01
N VAL A 134 1.23 12.01 11.34
CA VAL A 134 1.55 10.95 10.37
C VAL A 134 0.43 9.93 10.35
N ILE A 135 0.04 9.52 9.16
CA ILE A 135 -0.91 8.43 8.96
C ILE A 135 -0.11 7.17 8.64
N ALA A 136 -0.21 6.17 9.50
CA ALA A 136 0.47 4.90 9.32
C ALA A 136 -0.54 3.88 8.78
N VAL A 137 -0.21 3.22 7.68
CA VAL A 137 -1.10 2.30 7.00
C VAL A 137 -0.38 0.98 6.78
N ASN A 138 -0.96 -0.09 7.30
CA ASN A 138 -0.52 -1.44 7.03
C ASN A 138 -1.72 -2.20 6.47
N PRO A 139 -1.65 -2.70 5.24
CA PRO A 139 -2.81 -3.40 4.66
C PRO A 139 -3.01 -4.80 5.21
N GLY A 140 -2.09 -5.30 6.05
CA GLY A 140 -2.09 -6.69 6.43
C GLY A 140 -1.56 -7.55 5.31
N SER A 141 -1.71 -8.86 5.44
CA SER A 141 -1.29 -9.75 4.38
C SER A 141 -2.48 -10.13 3.52
N LEU A 142 -2.28 -10.07 2.22
CA LEU A 142 -3.32 -10.47 1.28
C LEU A 142 -3.44 -11.99 1.19
N SER A 143 -2.48 -12.71 1.75
CA SER A 143 -2.42 -14.17 1.60
C SER A 143 -2.22 -14.91 2.92
N TYR A 144 -1.54 -14.30 3.88
CA TYR A 144 -1.16 -14.98 5.13
C TYR A 144 -1.46 -14.09 6.34
N PRO A 145 -2.74 -13.87 6.67
CA PRO A 145 -3.10 -12.95 7.74
C PRO A 145 -2.72 -13.49 9.12
N ARG A 146 -2.48 -12.58 10.05
CA ARG A 146 -2.16 -12.93 11.43
C ARG A 146 -3.10 -12.29 12.44
N GLN A 147 -4.10 -11.55 11.95
CA GLN A 147 -5.08 -10.97 12.86
C GLN A 147 -6.11 -12.01 13.28
N GLU A 148 -6.90 -11.65 14.27
CA GLU A 148 -7.97 -12.51 14.72
C GLU A 148 -8.93 -12.77 13.55
N GLY A 149 -9.37 -14.01 13.40
CA GLY A 149 -10.21 -14.39 12.28
C GLY A 149 -9.44 -14.78 11.04
N HIS A 150 -8.15 -14.46 10.97
CA HIS A 150 -7.24 -14.87 9.90
C HIS A 150 -7.81 -14.63 8.51
N ARG A 151 -8.35 -13.42 8.28
CA ARG A 151 -8.87 -13.07 6.97
C ARG A 151 -7.85 -12.23 6.22
N PRO A 152 -7.58 -12.57 4.96
CA PRO A 152 -6.71 -11.72 4.14
C PRO A 152 -7.29 -10.33 4.02
N SER A 153 -6.44 -9.33 3.97
CA SER A 153 -6.88 -7.95 4.03
C SER A 153 -6.07 -7.07 3.10
N TYR A 154 -6.62 -5.91 2.82
CA TYR A 154 -5.98 -4.88 2.02
C TYR A 154 -6.58 -3.54 2.41
N VAL A 155 -5.98 -2.46 1.92
CA VAL A 155 -6.48 -1.11 2.21
C VAL A 155 -6.74 -0.41 0.88
N VAL A 156 -7.84 0.31 0.82
CA VAL A 156 -8.14 1.20 -0.29
C VAL A 156 -8.04 2.62 0.23
N MET A 157 -7.22 3.42 -0.45
CA MET A 157 -7.13 4.84 -0.19
C MET A 157 -7.84 5.57 -1.32
N GLU A 158 -8.76 6.44 -0.94
CA GLU A 158 -9.49 7.23 -1.91
C GLU A 158 -9.05 8.68 -1.74
N LEU A 159 -8.49 9.22 -2.80
CA LEU A 159 -8.04 10.62 -2.81
C LEU A 159 -9.06 11.40 -3.60
N ASN A 160 -9.84 12.25 -2.90
CA ASN A 160 -10.94 12.94 -3.56
C ASN A 160 -10.43 14.17 -4.32
N ARG A 161 -11.33 14.85 -4.98
CA ARG A 161 -10.95 15.96 -5.85
C ARG A 161 -10.41 17.15 -5.07
N GLU A 162 -10.71 17.25 -3.79
CA GLU A 162 -10.12 18.29 -2.95
C GLU A 162 -8.76 17.91 -2.40
N GLY A 163 -8.28 16.72 -2.71
CA GLY A 163 -7.00 16.26 -2.22
C GLY A 163 -7.04 15.61 -0.86
N LYS A 164 -8.22 15.31 -0.35
CA LYS A 164 -8.36 14.63 0.94
C LYS A 164 -8.31 13.13 0.77
N ALA A 165 -7.57 12.46 1.64
CA ALA A 165 -7.44 11.01 1.61
C ALA A 165 -8.40 10.37 2.60
N GLN A 166 -9.04 9.28 2.19
CA GLN A 166 -9.84 8.44 3.05
C GLN A 166 -9.37 7.00 2.89
N PHE A 167 -9.36 6.26 3.98
CA PHE A 167 -8.84 4.90 3.98
C PHE A 167 -9.89 3.93 4.47
N GLU A 168 -9.90 2.74 3.87
CA GLU A 168 -10.79 1.68 4.31
C GLU A 168 -10.02 0.37 4.32
N ILE A 169 -10.05 -0.34 5.45
CA ILE A 169 -9.50 -1.68 5.55
C ILE A 169 -10.59 -2.63 5.06
N LYS A 170 -10.23 -3.47 4.07
CA LYS A 170 -11.18 -4.42 3.50
C LYS A 170 -10.63 -5.83 3.62
N TYR A 171 -11.52 -6.77 3.61
CA TYR A 171 -11.16 -8.19 3.76
C TYR A 171 -11.66 -8.96 2.55
N VAL A 172 -10.88 -9.95 2.17
CA VAL A 172 -11.24 -10.82 1.06
C VAL A 172 -12.32 -11.81 1.45
#